data_f5b51f369338adda18cb124dada72a1f
#
_entry.id   f5b51f369338adda18cb124dada72a1f
#
_cell.length_a   1.000
_cell.length_b   1.000
_cell.length_c   1.000
_cell.angle_alpha   90.00
_cell.angle_beta   90.00
_cell.angle_gamma   90.00
#
_symmetry.space_group_name_H-M   'P 1'
#
loop_
_entity.id
_entity.type
_entity.pdbx_description
1 polymer ?
#
loop_
_entity_poly.entity_id
_entity_poly.type
_entity_poly.pdbx_seq_one_letter_code
_entity_poly.pdbx_strand_id
1 'polypeptide(L)'
;MKDPVLIIGLGGAGCKLAINIKEKLGYDCLLVSHDARDLNHETSKILINTSPVLNPSAYLIRGVSFGARGSLEEKMNGYSTIMIIANLAGKSGAALAPVVSQIGKESGKSVLSFGIMPFKFEKDRIFFSGVSLKRLKTNSDCTVIIDNDALLESNPDLTPDACNGITNSALLHVISTLKNSSLPLETSILSTSKDISDVETSLRDSIKMLYEDAAPNSIKSALMYVVGGNKVPVGVLNSMVNTISGIFGDDSTRVSMSVTAGERSKVVLLTSVEGETRFDKYDPLGFIPKENVLDWDEPDASVKIDLNLDQIE
;
A
#
# COMPACT_ATOMS: atom_id res chain seq x y z
N MET A 1 9.01 -1.49 14.81
CA MET A 1 8.91 -2.88 14.29
C MET A 1 9.52 -3.84 15.28
N LYS A 2 9.03 -5.08 15.31
CA LYS A 2 9.61 -6.14 16.15
C LYS A 2 10.50 -7.03 15.28
N ASP A 3 11.76 -7.20 15.66
CA ASP A 3 12.67 -8.15 14.99
C ASP A 3 12.39 -9.59 15.41
N PRO A 4 12.71 -10.61 14.61
CA PRO A 4 13.23 -10.51 13.23
C PRO A 4 12.12 -10.19 12.20
N VAL A 5 12.52 -9.58 11.08
CA VAL A 5 11.66 -9.12 10.00
C VAL A 5 11.88 -9.94 8.74
N LEU A 6 10.80 -10.41 8.10
CA LEU A 6 10.81 -11.04 6.79
C LEU A 6 10.18 -10.12 5.75
N ILE A 7 10.89 -9.87 4.64
CA ILE A 7 10.35 -9.17 3.48
C ILE A 7 9.71 -10.19 2.54
N ILE A 8 8.44 -9.99 2.18
CA ILE A 8 7.72 -10.88 1.25
C ILE A 8 7.38 -10.09 -0.02
N GLY A 9 8.06 -10.41 -1.11
CA GLY A 9 7.79 -9.85 -2.43
C GLY A 9 6.75 -10.67 -3.19
N LEU A 10 5.68 -10.02 -3.66
CA LEU A 10 4.55 -10.66 -4.34
C LEU A 10 4.46 -10.28 -5.80
N GLY A 11 4.58 -11.26 -6.70
CA GLY A 11 4.59 -11.06 -8.14
C GLY A 11 5.84 -10.32 -8.64
N GLY A 12 5.99 -10.11 -9.94
CA GLY A 12 7.24 -9.64 -10.55
C GLY A 12 7.80 -8.34 -9.96
N ALA A 13 6.99 -7.31 -9.83
CA ALA A 13 7.44 -6.03 -9.27
C ALA A 13 7.76 -6.13 -7.77
N GLY A 14 6.91 -6.80 -6.98
CA GLY A 14 7.16 -7.02 -5.56
C GLY A 14 8.40 -7.87 -5.30
N CYS A 15 8.62 -8.92 -6.08
CA CYS A 15 9.82 -9.77 -6.01
C CYS A 15 11.10 -8.97 -6.30
N LYS A 16 11.13 -8.16 -7.35
CA LYS A 16 12.28 -7.30 -7.68
C LYS A 16 12.59 -6.31 -6.56
N LEU A 17 11.58 -5.70 -5.95
CA LEU A 17 11.75 -4.80 -4.82
C LEU A 17 12.27 -5.53 -3.57
N ALA A 18 11.75 -6.69 -3.25
CA ALA A 18 12.20 -7.49 -2.11
C ALA A 18 13.69 -7.89 -2.25
N ILE A 19 14.12 -8.29 -3.46
CA ILE A 19 15.52 -8.57 -3.75
C ILE A 19 16.39 -7.31 -3.53
N ASN A 20 15.98 -6.17 -4.06
CA ASN A 20 16.72 -4.90 -3.91
C ASN A 20 16.83 -4.48 -2.43
N ILE A 21 15.78 -4.69 -1.63
CA ILE A 21 15.80 -4.44 -0.19
C ILE A 21 16.76 -5.39 0.52
N LYS A 22 16.73 -6.69 0.18
CA LYS A 22 17.68 -7.67 0.71
C LYS A 22 19.13 -7.27 0.44
N GLU A 23 19.45 -6.93 -0.81
CA GLU A 23 20.80 -6.55 -1.22
C GLU A 23 21.31 -5.29 -0.53
N LYS A 24 20.44 -4.28 -0.35
CA LYS A 24 20.84 -2.99 0.22
C LYS A 24 20.76 -2.92 1.73
N LEU A 25 19.83 -3.62 2.34
CA LEU A 25 19.51 -3.50 3.77
C LEU A 25 19.76 -4.79 4.57
N GLY A 26 20.04 -5.92 3.91
CA GLY A 26 20.39 -7.18 4.55
C GLY A 26 19.21 -7.91 5.24
N TYR A 27 17.96 -7.60 4.87
CA TYR A 27 16.80 -8.33 5.37
C TYR A 27 16.66 -9.70 4.71
N ASP A 28 16.11 -10.66 5.43
CA ASP A 28 15.66 -11.90 4.83
C ASP A 28 14.48 -11.65 3.90
N CYS A 29 14.43 -12.35 2.76
CA CYS A 29 13.33 -12.22 1.83
C CYS A 29 12.74 -13.56 1.39
N LEU A 30 11.43 -13.54 1.13
CA LEU A 30 10.65 -14.61 0.53
C LEU A 30 9.98 -14.08 -0.74
N LEU A 31 10.15 -14.78 -1.86
CA LEU A 31 9.50 -14.44 -3.12
C LEU A 31 8.30 -15.35 -3.36
N VAL A 32 7.15 -14.77 -3.70
CA VAL A 32 5.93 -15.53 -4.01
C VAL A 32 5.32 -15.03 -5.31
N SER A 33 5.17 -15.90 -6.29
CA SER A 33 4.52 -15.59 -7.57
C SER A 33 3.90 -16.84 -8.20
N HIS A 34 2.97 -16.64 -9.14
CA HIS A 34 2.48 -17.70 -10.02
C HIS A 34 3.39 -17.90 -11.24
N ASP A 35 4.24 -16.91 -11.55
CA ASP A 35 5.18 -16.96 -12.65
C ASP A 35 6.59 -17.33 -12.14
N ALA A 36 7.10 -18.46 -12.60
CA ALA A 36 8.43 -18.94 -12.21
C ALA A 36 9.56 -17.96 -12.57
N ARG A 37 9.37 -17.14 -13.62
CA ARG A 37 10.35 -16.12 -14.05
C ARG A 37 10.59 -15.05 -13.00
N ASP A 38 9.59 -14.76 -12.14
CA ASP A 38 9.71 -13.80 -11.06
C ASP A 38 10.57 -14.31 -9.89
N LEU A 39 10.86 -15.63 -9.86
CA LEU A 39 11.46 -16.34 -8.74
C LEU A 39 12.90 -16.80 -8.99
N ASN A 40 13.51 -16.43 -10.12
CA ASN A 40 14.76 -17.02 -10.60
C ASN A 40 16.01 -16.67 -9.77
N HIS A 41 15.96 -15.63 -8.92
CA HIS A 41 17.13 -15.06 -8.26
C HIS A 41 17.25 -15.41 -6.77
N GLU A 42 16.32 -16.21 -6.20
CA GLU A 42 16.31 -16.48 -4.77
C GLU A 42 16.10 -17.94 -4.43
N THR A 43 16.69 -18.36 -3.29
CA THR A 43 16.51 -19.69 -2.72
C THR A 43 15.23 -19.80 -1.90
N SER A 44 14.82 -18.72 -1.21
CA SER A 44 13.57 -18.68 -0.46
C SER A 44 12.44 -18.19 -1.35
N LYS A 45 11.69 -19.13 -1.91
CA LYS A 45 10.61 -18.85 -2.87
C LYS A 45 9.46 -19.84 -2.75
N ILE A 46 8.26 -19.38 -3.15
CA ILE A 46 7.06 -20.20 -3.28
C ILE A 46 6.43 -19.93 -4.64
N LEU A 47 6.34 -20.97 -5.47
CA LEU A 47 5.62 -20.94 -6.73
C LEU A 47 4.16 -21.35 -6.50
N ILE A 48 3.23 -20.46 -6.85
CA ILE A 48 1.80 -20.76 -6.85
C ILE A 48 1.46 -21.46 -8.16
N ASN A 49 1.30 -22.76 -8.11
CA ASN A 49 1.07 -23.56 -9.30
C ASN A 49 -0.36 -23.38 -9.83
N THR A 50 -0.50 -22.78 -10.98
CA THR A 50 -1.79 -22.57 -11.67
C THR A 50 -1.97 -23.47 -12.89
N SER A 51 -1.08 -24.46 -13.06
CA SER A 51 -1.17 -25.44 -14.18
C SER A 51 -2.52 -26.17 -14.20
N PRO A 52 -3.11 -26.43 -15.37
CA PRO A 52 -2.56 -26.21 -16.71
C PRO A 52 -2.86 -24.83 -17.35
N VAL A 53 -3.34 -23.84 -16.57
CA VAL A 53 -3.78 -22.55 -17.10
C VAL A 53 -2.56 -21.64 -17.37
N LEU A 54 -2.29 -21.34 -18.64
CA LEU A 54 -1.13 -20.55 -19.08
C LEU A 54 -1.24 -19.06 -18.69
N ASN A 55 -2.45 -18.50 -18.70
CA ASN A 55 -2.69 -17.09 -18.37
C ASN A 55 -3.81 -16.98 -17.31
N PRO A 56 -3.51 -17.32 -16.05
CA PRO A 56 -4.51 -17.38 -15.00
C PRO A 56 -5.09 -15.98 -14.67
N SER A 57 -6.36 -15.95 -14.31
CA SER A 57 -6.98 -14.77 -13.74
C SER A 57 -6.49 -14.55 -12.29
N ALA A 58 -6.61 -13.31 -11.80
CA ALA A 58 -6.29 -13.01 -10.40
C ALA A 58 -7.16 -13.83 -9.41
N TYR A 59 -8.39 -14.16 -9.77
CA TYR A 59 -9.27 -15.02 -8.97
C TYR A 59 -8.73 -16.45 -8.85
N LEU A 60 -8.28 -17.04 -9.97
CA LEU A 60 -7.70 -18.37 -9.96
C LEU A 60 -6.42 -18.41 -9.12
N ILE A 61 -5.52 -17.42 -9.32
CA ILE A 61 -4.28 -17.33 -8.53
C ILE A 61 -4.62 -17.24 -7.05
N ARG A 62 -5.59 -16.40 -6.66
CA ARG A 62 -6.03 -16.26 -5.28
C ARG A 62 -6.61 -17.56 -4.72
N GLY A 63 -7.47 -18.25 -5.47
CA GLY A 63 -8.07 -19.52 -5.04
C GLY A 63 -7.02 -20.60 -4.79
N VAL A 64 -6.08 -20.77 -5.72
CA VAL A 64 -5.02 -21.77 -5.61
C VAL A 64 -4.00 -21.42 -4.51
N SER A 65 -3.77 -20.13 -4.23
CA SER A 65 -2.77 -19.69 -3.25
C SER A 65 -3.07 -20.12 -1.81
N PHE A 66 -4.33 -20.38 -1.47
CA PHE A 66 -4.68 -20.96 -0.16
C PHE A 66 -4.10 -22.35 0.03
N GLY A 67 -3.87 -23.13 -1.03
CA GLY A 67 -3.17 -24.41 -0.96
C GLY A 67 -1.70 -24.30 -0.55
N ALA A 68 -1.09 -23.13 -0.70
CA ALA A 68 0.29 -22.86 -0.25
C ALA A 68 0.39 -22.38 1.20
N ARG A 69 -0.74 -22.35 1.94
CA ARG A 69 -0.80 -21.82 3.32
C ARG A 69 0.27 -22.43 4.22
N GLY A 70 0.37 -23.77 4.29
CA GLY A 70 1.35 -24.45 5.13
C GLY A 70 2.80 -24.05 4.82
N SER A 71 3.14 -23.93 3.54
CA SER A 71 4.47 -23.47 3.11
C SER A 71 4.73 -22.01 3.47
N LEU A 72 3.71 -21.15 3.39
CA LEU A 72 3.82 -19.74 3.82
C LEU A 72 4.02 -19.65 5.33
N GLU A 73 3.23 -20.36 6.13
CA GLU A 73 3.36 -20.39 7.60
C GLU A 73 4.73 -20.91 8.03
N GLU A 74 5.24 -21.97 7.40
CA GLU A 74 6.58 -22.50 7.65
C GLU A 74 7.67 -21.45 7.38
N LYS A 75 7.58 -20.75 6.24
CA LYS A 75 8.56 -19.70 5.88
C LYS A 75 8.47 -18.46 6.74
N MET A 76 7.29 -18.14 7.28
CA MET A 76 7.09 -17.04 8.24
C MET A 76 7.47 -17.40 9.67
N ASN A 77 7.69 -18.72 9.95
CA ASN A 77 8.06 -19.15 11.29
C ASN A 77 9.43 -18.57 11.70
N GLY A 78 9.54 -18.14 12.94
CA GLY A 78 10.74 -17.46 13.46
C GLY A 78 10.78 -15.96 13.26
N TYR A 79 9.92 -15.38 12.42
CA TYR A 79 9.82 -13.92 12.24
C TYR A 79 8.69 -13.34 13.10
N SER A 80 8.92 -12.15 13.66
CA SER A 80 7.91 -11.39 14.43
C SER A 80 7.13 -10.43 13.57
N THR A 81 7.77 -9.86 12.55
CA THR A 81 7.17 -8.93 11.60
C THR A 81 7.32 -9.44 10.17
N ILE A 82 6.27 -9.33 9.38
CA ILE A 82 6.32 -9.54 7.93
C ILE A 82 6.05 -8.21 7.21
N MET A 83 6.89 -7.90 6.24
CA MET A 83 6.69 -6.79 5.30
C MET A 83 6.28 -7.32 3.95
N ILE A 84 5.08 -6.99 3.52
CA ILE A 84 4.53 -7.42 2.22
C ILE A 84 4.70 -6.28 1.22
N ILE A 85 5.27 -6.58 0.06
CA ILE A 85 5.44 -5.63 -1.04
C ILE A 85 4.75 -6.17 -2.28
N ALA A 86 3.75 -5.46 -2.76
CA ALA A 86 2.93 -5.89 -3.89
C ALA A 86 2.56 -4.73 -4.83
N ASN A 87 2.71 -4.96 -6.13
CA ASN A 87 2.06 -4.11 -7.13
C ASN A 87 0.63 -4.63 -7.35
N LEU A 88 -0.35 -3.88 -6.88
CA LEU A 88 -1.77 -4.25 -6.96
C LEU A 88 -2.35 -4.08 -8.38
N ALA A 89 -1.65 -3.42 -9.29
CA ALA A 89 -1.97 -3.43 -10.71
C ALA A 89 -1.63 -4.78 -11.38
N GLY A 90 -0.71 -5.55 -10.80
CA GLY A 90 -0.31 -6.86 -11.32
C GLY A 90 -1.21 -8.00 -10.83
N LYS A 91 -1.51 -8.99 -11.70
CA LYS A 91 -2.37 -10.14 -11.35
C LYS A 91 -1.90 -10.88 -10.09
N SER A 92 -0.61 -11.22 -10.00
CA SER A 92 -0.05 -11.88 -8.81
C SER A 92 -0.13 -10.99 -7.57
N GLY A 93 0.29 -9.73 -7.67
CA GLY A 93 0.28 -8.81 -6.54
C GLY A 93 -1.13 -8.64 -5.98
N ALA A 94 -2.10 -8.34 -6.84
CA ALA A 94 -3.50 -8.18 -6.44
C ALA A 94 -4.14 -9.47 -5.89
N ALA A 95 -3.73 -10.64 -6.39
CA ALA A 95 -4.25 -11.92 -5.93
C ALA A 95 -3.65 -12.34 -4.59
N LEU A 96 -2.33 -12.23 -4.46
CA LEU A 96 -1.57 -12.81 -3.35
C LEU A 96 -1.52 -11.91 -2.11
N ALA A 97 -1.51 -10.58 -2.28
CA ALA A 97 -1.37 -9.66 -1.16
C ALA A 97 -2.44 -9.86 -0.08
N PRO A 98 -3.75 -9.97 -0.40
CA PRO A 98 -4.79 -10.26 0.59
C PRO A 98 -4.61 -11.61 1.30
N VAL A 99 -4.15 -12.63 0.57
CA VAL A 99 -4.00 -14.00 1.14
C VAL A 99 -2.80 -14.06 2.09
N VAL A 100 -1.66 -13.52 1.64
CA VAL A 100 -0.43 -13.54 2.44
C VAL A 100 -0.57 -12.67 3.69
N SER A 101 -1.23 -11.51 3.59
CA SER A 101 -1.50 -10.66 4.75
C SER A 101 -2.45 -11.33 5.75
N GLN A 102 -3.49 -12.01 5.25
CA GLN A 102 -4.41 -12.77 6.10
C GLN A 102 -3.68 -13.89 6.85
N ILE A 103 -2.89 -14.71 6.14
CA ILE A 103 -2.11 -15.79 6.75
C ILE A 103 -1.15 -15.24 7.80
N GLY A 104 -0.45 -14.15 7.50
CA GLY A 104 0.46 -13.50 8.45
C GLY A 104 -0.26 -13.04 9.72
N LYS A 105 -1.41 -12.39 9.59
CA LYS A 105 -2.23 -11.94 10.72
C LYS A 105 -2.75 -13.10 11.55
N GLU A 106 -3.30 -14.13 10.91
CA GLU A 106 -3.77 -15.35 11.58
C GLU A 106 -2.66 -16.12 12.27
N SER A 107 -1.43 -16.05 11.76
CA SER A 107 -0.21 -16.61 12.40
C SER A 107 0.36 -15.73 13.53
N GLY A 108 -0.35 -14.66 13.94
CA GLY A 108 0.04 -13.76 15.02
C GLY A 108 1.26 -12.88 14.71
N LYS A 109 1.57 -12.65 13.43
CA LYS A 109 2.66 -11.77 13.01
C LYS A 109 2.20 -10.33 12.97
N SER A 110 3.12 -9.38 13.20
CA SER A 110 2.89 -7.99 12.84
C SER A 110 3.02 -7.84 11.34
N VAL A 111 1.96 -7.32 10.69
CA VAL A 111 1.88 -7.25 9.23
C VAL A 111 1.96 -5.80 8.77
N LEU A 112 3.03 -5.48 8.03
CA LEU A 112 3.23 -4.21 7.37
C LEU A 112 3.16 -4.42 5.86
N SER A 113 2.26 -3.71 5.19
CA SER A 113 2.03 -3.92 3.75
C SER A 113 2.29 -2.65 2.94
N PHE A 114 2.95 -2.80 1.80
CA PHE A 114 3.20 -1.77 0.81
C PHE A 114 2.48 -2.13 -0.48
N GLY A 115 1.46 -1.36 -0.82
CA GLY A 115 0.63 -1.55 -2.01
C GLY A 115 0.90 -0.48 -3.06
N ILE A 116 1.42 -0.87 -4.22
CA ILE A 116 1.60 0.02 -5.37
C ILE A 116 0.32 -0.01 -6.20
N MET A 117 -0.28 1.15 -6.41
CA MET A 117 -1.54 1.31 -7.12
C MET A 117 -1.35 1.40 -8.64
N PRO A 118 -2.38 1.03 -9.46
CA PRO A 118 -2.34 1.18 -10.91
C PRO A 118 -2.34 2.65 -11.33
N PHE A 119 -1.75 2.93 -12.48
CA PHE A 119 -1.94 4.23 -13.14
C PHE A 119 -3.39 4.40 -13.62
N LYS A 120 -3.87 5.64 -13.73
CA LYS A 120 -5.23 5.96 -14.21
C LYS A 120 -5.53 5.40 -15.61
N PHE A 121 -4.52 5.20 -16.46
CA PHE A 121 -4.71 4.59 -17.79
C PHE A 121 -4.93 3.07 -17.75
N GLU A 122 -4.57 2.39 -16.65
CA GLU A 122 -4.74 0.95 -16.47
C GLU A 122 -6.16 0.61 -15.93
N LYS A 123 -7.19 1.10 -16.63
CA LYS A 123 -8.59 1.08 -16.18
C LYS A 123 -9.13 -0.30 -15.83
N ASP A 124 -8.71 -1.33 -16.56
CA ASP A 124 -9.10 -2.74 -16.34
C ASP A 124 -8.56 -3.32 -15.03
N ARG A 125 -7.58 -2.67 -14.40
CA ARG A 125 -6.93 -3.12 -13.17
C ARG A 125 -7.43 -2.40 -11.92
N ILE A 126 -8.08 -1.26 -12.09
CA ILE A 126 -8.51 -0.37 -11.00
C ILE A 126 -9.41 -1.11 -10.00
N PHE A 127 -10.44 -1.81 -10.48
CA PHE A 127 -11.38 -2.54 -9.62
C PHE A 127 -10.67 -3.60 -8.74
N PHE A 128 -9.85 -4.45 -9.37
CA PHE A 128 -9.13 -5.49 -8.63
C PHE A 128 -8.14 -4.93 -7.61
N SER A 129 -7.49 -3.83 -7.96
CA SER A 129 -6.56 -3.14 -7.07
C SER A 129 -7.29 -2.58 -5.85
N GLY A 130 -8.47 -1.98 -6.04
CA GLY A 130 -9.30 -1.46 -4.95
C GLY A 130 -9.75 -2.55 -4.00
N VAL A 131 -10.32 -3.65 -4.53
CA VAL A 131 -10.74 -4.82 -3.71
C VAL A 131 -9.55 -5.41 -2.94
N SER A 132 -8.39 -5.51 -3.59
CA SER A 132 -7.19 -6.07 -2.97
C SER A 132 -6.63 -5.14 -1.90
N LEU A 133 -6.61 -3.83 -2.13
CA LEU A 133 -6.18 -2.83 -1.15
C LEU A 133 -7.08 -2.86 0.10
N LYS A 134 -8.41 -2.92 -0.07
CA LYS A 134 -9.35 -2.99 1.05
C LYS A 134 -9.09 -4.20 1.95
N ARG A 135 -8.88 -5.38 1.35
CA ARG A 135 -8.53 -6.60 2.10
C ARG A 135 -7.16 -6.52 2.74
N LEU A 136 -6.21 -5.88 2.06
CA LEU A 136 -4.87 -5.66 2.59
C LEU A 136 -4.93 -4.75 3.84
N LYS A 137 -5.68 -3.64 3.79
CA LYS A 137 -5.94 -2.76 4.94
C LYS A 137 -6.54 -3.54 6.14
N THR A 138 -7.50 -4.43 5.88
CA THR A 138 -8.16 -5.23 6.94
C THR A 138 -7.21 -6.22 7.62
N ASN A 139 -6.24 -6.75 6.88
CA ASN A 139 -5.34 -7.81 7.34
C ASN A 139 -3.95 -7.31 7.76
N SER A 140 -3.68 -6.03 7.68
CA SER A 140 -2.39 -5.44 8.03
C SER A 140 -2.53 -4.49 9.22
N ASP A 141 -1.49 -4.43 10.07
CA ASP A 141 -1.43 -3.46 11.15
C ASP A 141 -1.13 -2.05 10.61
N CYS A 142 -0.40 -2.00 9.49
CA CYS A 142 -0.16 -0.77 8.74
C CYS A 142 -0.13 -1.08 7.24
N THR A 143 -0.83 -0.26 6.45
CA THR A 143 -0.80 -0.34 4.99
C THR A 143 -0.31 0.97 4.42
N VAL A 144 0.82 0.93 3.73
CA VAL A 144 1.40 2.04 3.00
C VAL A 144 0.98 1.98 1.55
N ILE A 145 0.27 3.00 1.09
CA ILE A 145 -0.18 3.13 -0.30
C ILE A 145 0.85 3.95 -1.07
N ILE A 146 1.18 3.48 -2.26
CA ILE A 146 2.11 4.13 -3.17
C ILE A 146 1.38 4.37 -4.49
N ASP A 147 1.17 5.64 -4.84
CA ASP A 147 0.54 6.02 -6.10
C ASP A 147 1.55 6.66 -7.05
N ASN A 148 1.93 5.90 -8.06
CA ASN A 148 2.83 6.42 -9.09
C ASN A 148 2.16 7.47 -9.99
N ASP A 149 0.83 7.40 -10.12
CA ASP A 149 0.08 8.33 -10.97
C ASP A 149 0.01 9.74 -10.35
N ALA A 150 -0.09 9.83 -9.02
CA ALA A 150 -0.10 11.11 -8.31
C ALA A 150 1.21 11.89 -8.47
N LEU A 151 2.34 11.21 -8.74
CA LEU A 151 3.62 11.86 -9.03
C LEU A 151 3.57 12.67 -10.34
N LEU A 152 2.70 12.28 -11.27
CA LEU A 152 2.54 12.95 -12.58
C LEU A 152 1.92 14.34 -12.45
N GLU A 153 1.20 14.64 -11.36
CA GLU A 153 0.58 15.95 -11.13
C GLU A 153 1.63 17.09 -11.17
N SER A 154 2.79 16.86 -10.60
CA SER A 154 3.91 17.81 -10.65
C SER A 154 4.91 17.52 -11.77
N ASN A 155 4.82 16.36 -12.43
CA ASN A 155 5.81 15.88 -13.40
C ASN A 155 5.15 15.10 -14.55
N PRO A 156 4.34 15.75 -15.40
CA PRO A 156 3.53 15.06 -16.41
C PRO A 156 4.35 14.37 -17.52
N ASP A 157 5.62 14.73 -17.67
CA ASP A 157 6.52 14.17 -18.70
C ASP A 157 7.23 12.89 -18.27
N LEU A 158 7.01 12.41 -17.04
CA LEU A 158 7.64 11.18 -16.57
C LEU A 158 7.06 9.95 -17.26
N THR A 159 7.95 9.03 -17.61
CA THR A 159 7.54 7.70 -18.07
C THR A 159 7.13 6.82 -16.88
N PRO A 160 6.31 5.77 -17.08
CA PRO A 160 5.97 4.82 -16.03
C PRO A 160 7.18 4.23 -15.31
N ASP A 161 8.26 3.92 -16.04
CA ASP A 161 9.50 3.39 -15.46
C ASP A 161 10.21 4.44 -14.58
N ALA A 162 10.21 5.69 -15.00
CA ALA A 162 10.78 6.79 -14.19
C ALA A 162 9.97 7.00 -12.91
N CYS A 163 8.63 6.99 -12.97
CA CYS A 163 7.77 7.06 -11.79
C CYS A 163 8.06 5.91 -10.83
N ASN A 164 8.10 4.67 -11.33
CA ASN A 164 8.44 3.49 -10.54
C ASN A 164 9.84 3.63 -9.90
N GLY A 165 10.82 4.15 -10.63
CA GLY A 165 12.18 4.37 -10.10
C GLY A 165 12.22 5.36 -8.92
N ILE A 166 11.49 6.46 -9.03
CA ILE A 166 11.41 7.51 -8.00
C ILE A 166 10.73 6.98 -6.74
N THR A 167 9.55 6.37 -6.88
CA THR A 167 8.77 5.87 -5.73
C THR A 167 9.42 4.65 -5.08
N ASN A 168 10.04 3.76 -5.86
CA ASN A 168 10.82 2.64 -5.33
C ASN A 168 12.03 3.12 -4.52
N SER A 169 12.71 4.19 -4.96
CA SER A 169 13.80 4.81 -4.19
C SER A 169 13.29 5.40 -2.87
N ALA A 170 12.14 6.06 -2.88
CA ALA A 170 11.50 6.57 -1.67
C ALA A 170 11.09 5.44 -0.71
N LEU A 171 10.51 4.36 -1.24
CA LEU A 171 10.15 3.17 -0.47
C LEU A 171 11.37 2.54 0.22
N LEU A 172 12.46 2.34 -0.52
CA LEU A 172 13.71 1.82 0.05
C LEU A 172 14.23 2.72 1.19
N HIS A 173 14.16 4.03 1.01
CA HIS A 173 14.59 4.99 2.03
C HIS A 173 13.71 4.85 3.29
N VAL A 174 12.40 4.82 3.15
CA VAL A 174 11.47 4.62 4.26
C VAL A 174 11.78 3.31 5.00
N ILE A 175 11.88 2.19 4.29
CA ILE A 175 12.17 0.89 4.92
C ILE A 175 13.49 0.91 5.68
N SER A 176 14.52 1.59 5.14
CA SER A 176 15.83 1.69 5.81
C SER A 176 15.76 2.43 7.15
N THR A 177 14.84 3.38 7.27
CA THR A 177 14.69 4.22 8.47
C THR A 177 13.69 3.66 9.47
N LEU A 178 12.81 2.73 9.05
CA LEU A 178 11.78 2.14 9.91
C LEU A 178 12.32 1.27 11.06
N LYS A 179 13.56 0.80 11.01
CA LYS A 179 14.17 0.01 12.10
C LYS A 179 14.11 0.74 13.45
N ASN A 180 14.16 2.07 13.44
CA ASN A 180 14.27 2.91 14.63
C ASN A 180 13.01 3.74 14.93
N SER A 181 11.93 3.53 14.18
CA SER A 181 10.72 4.34 14.28
C SER A 181 9.51 3.48 14.67
N SER A 182 8.61 4.05 15.48
CA SER A 182 7.26 3.51 15.61
C SER A 182 6.47 3.90 14.36
N LEU A 183 6.01 2.91 13.61
CA LEU A 183 5.07 3.16 12.51
C LEU A 183 3.73 3.63 13.07
N PRO A 184 3.08 4.62 12.44
CA PRO A 184 1.67 4.83 12.70
C PRO A 184 0.94 3.55 12.32
N LEU A 185 0.18 3.00 13.24
CA LEU A 185 -0.76 1.92 13.00
C LEU A 185 -1.86 2.56 12.17
N GLU A 186 -2.14 2.08 10.96
CA GLU A 186 -3.27 2.46 10.12
C GLU A 186 -2.85 2.62 8.64
N THR A 187 -3.69 3.27 7.85
CA THR A 187 -3.40 3.56 6.46
C THR A 187 -2.44 4.75 6.36
N SER A 188 -1.36 4.57 5.62
CA SER A 188 -0.40 5.63 5.32
C SER A 188 -0.22 5.78 3.82
N ILE A 189 0.09 7.00 3.38
CA ILE A 189 0.42 7.32 1.98
C ILE A 189 1.89 7.70 1.92
N LEU A 190 2.59 7.08 0.98
CA LEU A 190 3.96 7.45 0.63
C LEU A 190 3.94 8.44 -0.52
N SER A 191 4.39 9.67 -0.26
CA SER A 191 4.55 10.69 -1.28
C SER A 191 5.98 11.20 -1.36
N THR A 192 6.39 11.63 -2.54
CA THR A 192 7.77 12.06 -2.82
C THR A 192 7.81 12.96 -4.05
N SER A 193 8.97 13.50 -4.34
CA SER A 193 9.25 14.22 -5.58
C SER A 193 10.33 13.50 -6.38
N LYS A 194 10.52 13.93 -7.62
CA LYS A 194 11.79 13.66 -8.33
C LYS A 194 12.96 14.32 -7.59
N ASP A 195 14.18 13.88 -7.88
CA ASP A 195 15.40 14.51 -7.35
C ASP A 195 15.51 15.95 -7.88
N ILE A 196 15.45 16.92 -6.97
CA ILE A 196 15.50 18.36 -7.28
C ILE A 196 16.58 18.99 -6.41
N SER A 197 17.24 20.04 -6.93
CA SER A 197 18.26 20.79 -6.18
C SER A 197 17.65 21.63 -5.03
N ASP A 198 16.37 22.00 -5.15
CA ASP A 198 15.64 22.81 -4.17
C ASP A 198 14.70 21.95 -3.33
N VAL A 199 15.00 21.84 -2.04
CA VAL A 199 14.22 21.02 -1.08
C VAL A 199 12.83 21.58 -0.80
N GLU A 200 12.62 22.90 -0.91
CA GLU A 200 11.29 23.51 -0.69
C GLU A 200 10.35 23.15 -1.87
N THR A 201 10.87 23.18 -3.09
CA THR A 201 10.13 22.69 -4.26
C THR A 201 9.84 21.19 -4.15
N SER A 202 10.82 20.40 -3.67
CA SER A 202 10.63 18.97 -3.42
C SER A 202 9.52 18.72 -2.39
N LEU A 203 9.46 19.50 -1.31
CA LEU A 203 8.40 19.43 -0.32
C LEU A 203 7.04 19.74 -0.92
N ARG A 204 6.94 20.83 -1.72
CA ARG A 204 5.71 21.23 -2.39
C ARG A 204 5.17 20.13 -3.32
N ASP A 205 6.05 19.52 -4.11
CA ASP A 205 5.68 18.45 -5.02
C ASP A 205 5.23 17.19 -4.27
N SER A 206 5.89 16.87 -3.14
CA SER A 206 5.49 15.75 -2.28
C SER A 206 4.11 15.97 -1.63
N ILE A 207 3.78 17.21 -1.25
CA ILE A 207 2.47 17.58 -0.70
C ILE A 207 1.39 17.51 -1.80
N LYS A 208 1.68 17.97 -3.02
CA LYS A 208 0.74 17.83 -4.14
C LYS A 208 0.43 16.38 -4.43
N MET A 209 1.46 15.51 -4.48
CA MET A 209 1.27 14.07 -4.64
C MET A 209 0.39 13.49 -3.53
N LEU A 210 0.57 13.92 -2.27
CA LEU A 210 -0.25 13.47 -1.15
C LEU A 210 -1.74 13.86 -1.33
N TYR A 211 -1.99 15.09 -1.75
CA TYR A 211 -3.36 15.63 -1.86
C TYR A 211 -4.15 15.06 -3.03
N GLU A 212 -3.50 14.42 -4.00
CA GLU A 212 -4.18 13.61 -5.00
C GLU A 212 -4.90 12.39 -4.38
N ASP A 213 -4.37 11.86 -3.28
CA ASP A 213 -4.80 10.61 -2.69
C ASP A 213 -5.63 10.77 -1.40
N ALA A 214 -5.42 11.87 -0.66
CA ALA A 214 -6.06 12.12 0.62
C ALA A 214 -6.44 13.59 0.80
N ALA A 215 -7.57 13.81 1.45
CA ALA A 215 -8.00 15.16 1.81
C ALA A 215 -7.12 15.74 2.92
N PRO A 216 -6.85 17.07 2.92
CA PRO A 216 -6.01 17.70 3.94
C PRO A 216 -6.45 17.44 5.38
N ASN A 217 -7.76 17.42 5.63
CA ASN A 217 -8.35 17.18 6.96
C ASN A 217 -8.31 15.70 7.41
N SER A 218 -7.90 14.77 6.55
CA SER A 218 -7.75 13.37 6.89
C SER A 218 -6.37 13.03 7.48
N ILE A 219 -5.44 13.98 7.51
CA ILE A 219 -4.06 13.77 7.91
C ILE A 219 -3.95 13.77 9.43
N LYS A 220 -3.37 12.72 10.01
CA LYS A 220 -3.17 12.57 11.47
C LYS A 220 -1.72 12.72 11.90
N SER A 221 -0.80 12.25 11.08
CA SER A 221 0.64 12.41 11.35
C SER A 221 1.44 12.34 10.05
N ALA A 222 2.57 13.01 10.04
CA ALA A 222 3.51 12.99 8.93
C ALA A 222 4.93 12.76 9.42
N LEU A 223 5.60 11.80 8.79
CA LEU A 223 7.04 11.59 8.90
C LEU A 223 7.69 12.16 7.64
N MET A 224 8.43 13.23 7.79
CA MET A 224 9.17 13.87 6.71
C MET A 224 10.64 13.41 6.73
N TYR A 225 11.06 12.81 5.66
CA TYR A 225 12.47 12.45 5.43
C TYR A 225 13.07 13.42 4.43
N VAL A 226 14.13 14.14 4.84
CA VAL A 226 14.91 15.00 3.97
C VAL A 226 16.18 14.24 3.59
N VAL A 227 16.15 13.59 2.44
CA VAL A 227 17.31 12.86 1.88
C VAL A 227 18.30 13.89 1.35
N GLY A 228 19.61 13.73 1.62
CA GLY A 228 20.60 14.74 1.27
C GLY A 228 20.53 16.03 2.10
N GLY A 229 19.70 16.04 3.14
CA GLY A 229 19.43 17.22 3.97
C GLY A 229 20.60 17.66 4.86
N ASN A 230 21.66 16.86 4.97
CA ASN A 230 22.91 17.26 5.66
C ASN A 230 23.61 18.45 5.01
N LYS A 231 23.24 18.82 3.79
CA LYS A 231 23.73 19.99 3.04
C LYS A 231 22.75 21.17 3.09
N VAL A 232 21.56 20.97 3.67
CA VAL A 232 20.50 21.99 3.73
C VAL A 232 20.69 22.86 4.98
N PRO A 233 20.61 24.19 4.86
CA PRO A 233 20.69 25.08 6.02
C PRO A 233 19.59 24.80 7.04
N VAL A 234 19.93 24.88 8.33
CA VAL A 234 18.97 24.61 9.44
C VAL A 234 17.75 25.53 9.37
N GLY A 235 17.92 26.79 8.97
CA GLY A 235 16.79 27.72 8.79
C GLY A 235 15.78 27.23 7.74
N VAL A 236 16.23 26.63 6.66
CA VAL A 236 15.36 26.03 5.63
C VAL A 236 14.64 24.80 6.19
N LEU A 237 15.34 23.93 6.93
CA LEU A 237 14.74 22.77 7.56
C LEU A 237 13.62 23.18 8.55
N ASN A 238 13.87 24.23 9.36
CA ASN A 238 12.86 24.78 10.27
C ASN A 238 11.66 25.38 9.52
N SER A 239 11.90 26.11 8.41
CA SER A 239 10.84 26.62 7.54
C SER A 239 9.97 25.50 6.98
N MET A 240 10.58 24.39 6.55
CA MET A 240 9.86 23.21 6.04
C MET A 240 8.94 22.59 7.09
N VAL A 241 9.40 22.40 8.33
CA VAL A 241 8.60 21.88 9.44
C VAL A 241 7.42 22.80 9.73
N ASN A 242 7.67 24.11 9.82
CA ASN A 242 6.61 25.09 10.04
C ASN A 242 5.59 25.12 8.90
N THR A 243 6.05 25.00 7.67
CA THR A 243 5.19 24.94 6.49
C THR A 243 4.26 23.73 6.55
N ILE A 244 4.79 22.54 6.82
CA ILE A 244 3.97 21.31 6.93
C ILE A 244 2.98 21.43 8.10
N SER A 245 3.43 21.89 9.27
CA SER A 245 2.57 22.07 10.44
C SER A 245 1.44 23.08 10.15
N GLY A 246 1.73 24.16 9.45
CA GLY A 246 0.72 25.15 9.03
C GLY A 246 -0.25 24.63 7.96
N ILE A 247 0.21 23.79 7.04
CA ILE A 247 -0.61 23.22 5.95
C ILE A 247 -1.56 22.14 6.49
N PHE A 248 -1.11 21.29 7.38
CA PHE A 248 -1.94 20.23 7.96
C PHE A 248 -2.86 20.74 9.08
N GLY A 249 -2.70 22.00 9.50
CA GLY A 249 -3.72 22.89 10.10
C GLY A 249 -4.35 22.49 11.41
N ASP A 250 -3.96 21.39 12.05
CA ASP A 250 -4.50 20.94 13.31
C ASP A 250 -3.36 20.77 14.32
N ASP A 251 -3.49 21.42 15.50
CA ASP A 251 -2.56 21.27 16.63
C ASP A 251 -2.40 19.80 17.07
N SER A 252 -3.33 18.93 16.66
CA SER A 252 -3.28 17.49 16.91
C SER A 252 -2.40 16.72 15.92
N THR A 253 -2.05 17.29 14.75
CA THR A 253 -1.24 16.61 13.72
C THR A 253 0.23 16.57 14.12
N ARG A 254 0.75 15.36 14.30
CA ARG A 254 2.16 15.16 14.67
C ARG A 254 3.04 15.16 13.44
N VAL A 255 3.94 16.14 13.33
CA VAL A 255 4.96 16.21 12.30
C VAL A 255 6.32 15.87 12.91
N SER A 256 6.99 14.88 12.33
CA SER A 256 8.37 14.51 12.70
C SER A 256 9.26 14.58 11.48
N MET A 257 10.48 15.09 11.64
CA MET A 257 11.46 15.20 10.56
C MET A 257 12.70 14.36 10.86
N SER A 258 13.18 13.67 9.83
CA SER A 258 14.46 12.96 9.83
C SER A 258 15.31 13.44 8.67
N VAL A 259 16.57 13.75 8.94
CA VAL A 259 17.53 14.21 7.95
C VAL A 259 18.55 13.11 7.71
N THR A 260 18.75 12.75 6.46
CA THR A 260 19.72 11.72 6.07
C THR A 260 20.73 12.26 5.07
N ALA A 261 21.90 11.63 5.03
CA ALA A 261 22.90 11.94 4.03
C ALA A 261 22.45 11.45 2.64
N GLY A 262 22.85 12.14 1.60
CA GLY A 262 22.57 11.80 0.21
C GLY A 262 23.31 12.70 -0.77
N GLU A 263 23.47 12.24 -2.00
CA GLU A 263 24.11 13.03 -3.06
C GLU A 263 23.19 14.14 -3.57
N ARG A 264 21.92 13.81 -3.69
CA ARG A 264 20.85 14.71 -4.16
C ARG A 264 19.82 14.92 -3.07
N SER A 265 19.26 16.11 -3.05
CA SER A 265 18.23 16.46 -2.06
C SER A 265 16.85 16.12 -2.57
N LYS A 266 16.05 15.44 -1.73
CA LYS A 266 14.64 15.22 -1.96
C LYS A 266 13.88 15.01 -0.66
N VAL A 267 12.60 15.28 -0.71
CA VAL A 267 11.66 15.04 0.39
C VAL A 267 10.88 13.76 0.12
N VAL A 268 10.73 12.95 1.15
CA VAL A 268 9.84 11.80 1.19
C VAL A 268 8.93 11.97 2.39
N LEU A 269 7.63 11.92 2.18
CA LEU A 269 6.62 11.98 3.22
C LEU A 269 5.98 10.61 3.40
N LEU A 270 5.91 10.15 4.63
CA LEU A 270 5.06 9.04 5.03
C LEU A 270 3.97 9.60 5.92
N THR A 271 2.76 9.68 5.40
CA THR A 271 1.65 10.39 6.02
C THR A 271 0.55 9.44 6.42
N SER A 272 0.23 9.38 7.71
CA SER A 272 -0.91 8.61 8.21
C SER A 272 -2.20 9.38 7.96
N VAL A 273 -3.18 8.67 7.40
CA VAL A 273 -4.48 9.25 7.02
C VAL A 273 -5.61 8.46 7.68
N GLU A 274 -6.64 9.19 8.11
CA GLU A 274 -7.87 8.63 8.65
C GLU A 274 -9.03 8.89 7.68
N GLY A 275 -9.90 7.91 7.54
CA GLY A 275 -11.05 8.01 6.64
C GLY A 275 -10.76 7.52 5.22
N GLU A 276 -11.53 8.05 4.28
CA GLU A 276 -11.48 7.61 2.90
C GLU A 276 -10.30 8.21 2.14
N THR A 277 -9.66 7.39 1.33
CA THR A 277 -8.69 7.79 0.31
C THR A 277 -9.33 7.73 -1.07
N ARG A 278 -8.69 8.33 -2.08
CA ARG A 278 -9.14 8.22 -3.48
C ARG A 278 -9.42 6.78 -3.91
N PHE A 279 -8.66 5.84 -3.39
CA PHE A 279 -8.69 4.42 -3.78
C PHE A 279 -9.90 3.66 -3.23
N ASP A 280 -10.59 4.19 -2.23
CA ASP A 280 -11.80 3.56 -1.70
C ASP A 280 -12.92 3.56 -2.76
N LYS A 281 -12.90 4.52 -3.71
CA LYS A 281 -13.79 4.58 -4.87
C LYS A 281 -13.49 3.52 -5.95
N TYR A 282 -12.35 2.84 -5.87
CA TYR A 282 -11.97 1.79 -6.82
C TYR A 282 -12.77 0.48 -6.58
N ASP A 283 -13.30 0.30 -5.38
CA ASP A 283 -14.23 -0.79 -5.07
C ASP A 283 -15.67 -0.28 -4.99
N PRO A 284 -16.45 -0.33 -6.09
CA PRO A 284 -17.83 0.14 -6.10
C PRO A 284 -18.74 -0.67 -5.14
N LEU A 285 -18.36 -1.88 -4.77
CA LEU A 285 -19.06 -2.68 -3.77
C LEU A 285 -18.84 -2.17 -2.34
N GLY A 286 -17.83 -1.33 -2.15
CA GLY A 286 -17.55 -0.67 -0.88
C GLY A 286 -18.66 0.27 -0.41
N PHE A 287 -19.49 0.76 -1.35
CA PHE A 287 -20.65 1.60 -1.05
C PHE A 287 -21.91 0.83 -0.64
N ILE A 288 -21.90 -0.50 -0.79
CA ILE A 288 -23.00 -1.33 -0.29
C ILE A 288 -22.90 -1.36 1.23
N PRO A 289 -23.92 -0.89 1.98
CA PRO A 289 -23.92 -0.96 3.43
C PRO A 289 -23.67 -2.40 3.90
N LYS A 290 -22.79 -2.56 4.89
CA LYS A 290 -22.51 -3.90 5.47
C LYS A 290 -23.70 -4.43 6.27
N GLU A 291 -24.48 -3.52 6.82
CA GLU A 291 -25.71 -3.81 7.51
C GLU A 291 -26.86 -3.77 6.49
N ASN A 292 -27.74 -4.71 6.59
CA ASN A 292 -28.92 -4.77 5.75
C ASN A 292 -29.83 -3.59 6.15
N VAL A 293 -29.75 -2.47 5.43
CA VAL A 293 -30.54 -1.25 5.70
C VAL A 293 -32.00 -1.48 5.31
N LEU A 294 -32.28 -2.54 4.57
CA LEU A 294 -33.62 -3.01 4.36
C LEU A 294 -33.96 -3.90 5.55
N ASP A 295 -34.68 -3.34 6.50
CA ASP A 295 -35.23 -4.05 7.63
C ASP A 295 -36.32 -4.97 7.13
N TRP A 296 -35.95 -6.20 6.75
CA TRP A 296 -36.90 -7.22 6.29
C TRP A 296 -37.61 -7.88 7.46
N ASP A 297 -37.18 -7.61 8.70
CA ASP A 297 -37.70 -8.23 9.91
C ASP A 297 -38.85 -7.44 10.56
N GLU A 298 -39.11 -6.20 10.15
CA GLU A 298 -40.31 -5.46 10.52
C GLU A 298 -41.22 -5.23 9.31
N PRO A 299 -42.28 -6.07 9.13
CA PRO A 299 -43.31 -5.76 8.18
C PRO A 299 -44.24 -4.69 8.75
N ASP A 300 -43.77 -3.47 8.86
CA ASP A 300 -44.57 -2.33 9.33
C ASP A 300 -45.50 -1.77 8.25
N ALA A 301 -45.64 -2.47 7.16
CA ALA A 301 -46.66 -2.24 6.16
C ALA A 301 -47.28 -3.57 5.69
N SER A 302 -47.90 -4.29 6.57
CA SER A 302 -48.94 -5.19 6.11
C SER A 302 -50.08 -4.33 5.55
N VAL A 303 -49.98 -3.91 4.30
CA VAL A 303 -51.15 -3.52 3.54
C VAL A 303 -51.99 -4.80 3.44
N LYS A 304 -53.01 -4.92 4.28
CA LYS A 304 -54.04 -5.91 4.09
C LYS A 304 -54.74 -5.56 2.78
N ILE A 305 -54.24 -6.08 1.70
CA ILE A 305 -54.94 -6.11 0.43
C ILE A 305 -55.89 -7.28 0.56
N ASP A 306 -57.15 -6.99 0.85
CA ASP A 306 -58.24 -7.93 0.68
C ASP A 306 -58.44 -8.19 -0.82
N LEU A 307 -57.63 -9.10 -1.34
CA LEU A 307 -57.80 -9.61 -2.69
C LEU A 307 -58.99 -10.58 -2.62
N ASN A 308 -60.18 -10.06 -2.85
CA ASN A 308 -61.33 -10.89 -3.20
C ASN A 308 -61.10 -11.50 -4.59
N LEU A 309 -60.26 -12.52 -4.66
CA LEU A 309 -60.11 -13.36 -5.84
C LEU A 309 -61.09 -14.52 -5.66
N ASP A 310 -62.12 -14.61 -6.54
CA ASP A 310 -62.93 -15.77 -6.69
C ASP A 310 -62.04 -16.98 -6.97
N GLN A 311 -62.15 -18.01 -6.11
CA GLN A 311 -61.54 -19.31 -6.38
C GLN A 311 -62.18 -19.88 -7.61
N ILE A 312 -61.44 -20.06 -8.68
CA ILE A 312 -61.86 -20.83 -9.85
C ILE A 312 -61.64 -22.31 -9.48
N GLU A 313 -62.74 -23.05 -9.34
CA GLU A 313 -62.72 -24.51 -9.25
C GLU A 313 -62.21 -25.17 -10.55
#